data_a9d81d82b215633facfdf9526b2733c7
#
_entry.id   a9d81d82b215633facfdf9526b2733c7
#
_cell.length_a   1.000
_cell.length_b   1.000
_cell.length_c   1.000
_cell.angle_alpha   90.00
_cell.angle_beta   90.00
_cell.angle_gamma   90.00
#
_symmetry.space_group_name_H-M   'P 1'
#
loop_
_entity.id
_entity.type
_entity.pdbx_description
1 polymer ?
#
loop_
_entity_poly.entity_id
_entity_poly.type
_entity_poly.pdbx_seq_one_letter_code
_entity_poly.pdbx_strand_id
1 'polypeptide(L)'
;MAEFIDGWQFMADLKRTVTFFGSARCVSGDEWYEESRRLGYLLAKDGYSVITGGGPGIMEAGNRGAVEARIETADPNKDKVGDSIGLNIKLPFEQRINRFVDKAISFHYFFVRKVMLSYYAQAYVYFPGGFGTLDEVFELITLVQCKKIPATPIILVGETYWRPLLNWIKQEVYENKRAIDSEDMQIYRVVNSAEDAYQIIKHSPERREF
;
A
#
# COMPACT_ATOMS: atom_id res chain seq x y z
N MET A 1 8.11 20.81 9.68
CA MET A 1 8.37 21.33 8.31
C MET A 1 9.54 20.59 7.65
N ALA A 2 10.69 20.42 8.30
CA ALA A 2 11.84 19.71 7.70
C ALA A 2 11.49 18.31 7.18
N GLU A 3 10.86 17.46 7.97
CA GLU A 3 10.46 16.10 7.54
C GLU A 3 9.51 16.07 6.32
N PHE A 4 8.68 17.08 6.11
CA PHE A 4 7.88 17.19 4.88
C PHE A 4 8.76 17.46 3.66
N ILE A 5 9.72 18.37 3.80
CA ILE A 5 10.64 18.71 2.71
C ILE A 5 11.50 17.49 2.36
N ASP A 6 12.08 16.84 3.38
CA ASP A 6 12.89 15.64 3.21
C ASP A 6 12.08 14.50 2.57
N GLY A 7 10.83 14.31 3.01
CA GLY A 7 9.91 13.33 2.45
C GLY A 7 9.60 13.59 0.99
N TRP A 8 9.24 14.81 0.63
CA TRP A 8 8.97 15.16 -0.77
C TRP A 8 10.20 15.06 -1.66
N GLN A 9 11.36 15.49 -1.20
CA GLN A 9 12.61 15.31 -1.95
C GLN A 9 12.92 13.83 -2.18
N PHE A 10 12.73 13.00 -1.15
CA PHE A 10 12.92 11.55 -1.25
C PHE A 10 11.96 10.92 -2.28
N MET A 11 10.72 11.38 -2.32
CA MET A 11 9.67 10.84 -3.19
C MET A 11 9.69 11.41 -4.62
N ALA A 12 10.36 12.56 -4.86
CA ALA A 12 10.28 13.31 -6.12
C ALA A 12 10.74 12.51 -7.36
N ASP A 13 11.69 11.61 -7.19
CA ASP A 13 12.22 10.77 -8.26
C ASP A 13 11.45 9.47 -8.48
N LEU A 14 10.46 9.19 -7.61
CA LEU A 14 9.69 7.95 -7.69
C LEU A 14 8.59 8.07 -8.75
N LYS A 15 8.55 7.11 -9.64
CA LYS A 15 7.51 6.99 -10.67
C LYS A 15 6.73 5.69 -10.45
N ARG A 16 5.42 5.72 -10.75
CA ARG A 16 4.56 4.52 -10.73
C ARG A 16 4.72 3.72 -9.43
N THR A 17 4.32 4.30 -8.31
CA THR A 17 4.43 3.66 -7.00
C THR A 17 3.11 2.98 -6.58
N VAL A 18 3.18 1.90 -5.82
CA VAL A 18 2.04 1.24 -5.17
C VAL A 18 2.35 1.05 -3.70
N THR A 19 1.45 1.51 -2.82
CA THR A 19 1.66 1.41 -1.38
C THR A 19 0.94 0.19 -0.80
N PHE A 20 1.66 -0.62 -0.02
CA PHE A 20 1.16 -1.80 0.66
C PHE A 20 1.01 -1.58 2.16
N PHE A 21 -0.12 -2.03 2.69
CA PHE A 21 -0.44 -2.04 4.10
C PHE A 21 -0.89 -3.43 4.54
N GLY A 22 -0.62 -3.80 5.79
CA GLY A 22 -1.03 -5.07 6.35
C GLY A 22 -0.36 -5.39 7.67
N SER A 23 -0.60 -6.60 8.19
CA SER A 23 -0.09 -7.05 9.48
C SER A 23 1.45 -7.13 9.51
N ALA A 24 2.04 -6.50 10.51
CA ALA A 24 3.46 -6.68 10.84
C ALA A 24 3.78 -8.05 11.49
N ARG A 25 2.75 -8.85 11.82
CA ARG A 25 2.88 -10.14 12.50
C ARG A 25 2.76 -11.34 11.58
N CYS A 26 2.45 -11.12 10.31
CA CYS A 26 2.39 -12.14 9.28
C CYS A 26 3.80 -12.70 9.04
N VAL A 27 3.95 -13.99 8.88
CA VAL A 27 5.26 -14.64 8.71
C VAL A 27 5.34 -15.35 7.35
N SER A 28 6.57 -15.61 6.90
CA SER A 28 6.79 -16.37 5.65
C SER A 28 6.12 -17.74 5.73
N GLY A 29 5.37 -18.10 4.69
CA GLY A 29 4.52 -19.28 4.62
C GLY A 29 3.06 -19.02 4.95
N ASP A 30 2.70 -17.87 5.52
CA ASP A 30 1.32 -17.45 5.67
C ASP A 30 0.75 -17.04 4.30
N GLU A 31 -0.53 -17.35 4.06
CA GLU A 31 -1.23 -17.04 2.81
C GLU A 31 -1.02 -15.58 2.38
N TRP A 32 -1.30 -14.63 3.27
CA TRP A 32 -1.22 -13.20 2.95
C TRP A 32 0.21 -12.69 2.82
N TYR A 33 1.18 -13.33 3.47
CA TYR A 33 2.60 -13.03 3.24
C TYR A 33 2.99 -13.40 1.80
N GLU A 34 2.63 -14.61 1.35
CA GLU A 34 2.98 -15.06 0.01
C GLU A 34 2.22 -14.28 -1.09
N GLU A 35 0.95 -13.91 -0.85
CA GLU A 35 0.20 -13.03 -1.76
C GLU A 35 0.82 -11.63 -1.86
N SER A 36 1.22 -11.03 -0.73
CA SER A 36 1.92 -9.74 -0.73
C SER A 36 3.26 -9.80 -1.47
N ARG A 37 4.03 -10.87 -1.22
CA ARG A 37 5.30 -11.11 -1.92
C ARG A 37 5.08 -11.28 -3.42
N ARG A 38 4.08 -12.06 -3.81
CA ARG A 38 3.72 -12.31 -5.21
C ARG A 38 3.30 -11.03 -5.91
N LEU A 39 2.45 -10.21 -5.28
CA LEU A 39 2.03 -8.93 -5.85
C LEU A 39 3.21 -7.97 -5.99
N GLY A 40 4.07 -7.87 -4.97
CA GLY A 40 5.29 -7.04 -5.03
C GLY A 40 6.20 -7.43 -6.20
N TYR A 41 6.37 -8.74 -6.44
CA TYR A 41 7.11 -9.26 -7.57
C TYR A 41 6.48 -8.86 -8.93
N LEU A 42 5.16 -9.05 -9.10
CA LEU A 42 4.46 -8.73 -10.34
C LEU A 42 4.55 -7.24 -10.68
N LEU A 43 4.33 -6.41 -9.69
CA LEU A 43 4.37 -4.95 -9.82
C LEU A 43 5.77 -4.46 -10.16
N ALA A 44 6.79 -4.91 -9.43
CA ALA A 44 8.17 -4.48 -9.66
C ALA A 44 8.66 -4.91 -11.05
N LYS A 45 8.31 -6.12 -11.49
CA LYS A 45 8.61 -6.63 -12.84
C LYS A 45 7.99 -5.76 -13.95
N ASP A 46 6.83 -5.14 -13.69
CA ASP A 46 6.15 -4.20 -14.61
C ASP A 46 6.54 -2.73 -14.37
N GLY A 47 7.60 -2.48 -13.59
CA GLY A 47 8.19 -1.15 -13.38
C GLY A 47 7.50 -0.30 -12.31
N TYR A 48 6.62 -0.88 -11.48
CA TYR A 48 6.08 -0.18 -10.31
C TYR A 48 6.99 -0.32 -9.11
N SER A 49 7.28 0.78 -8.45
CA SER A 49 7.97 0.75 -7.16
C SER A 49 7.01 0.39 -6.03
N VAL A 50 7.42 -0.50 -5.15
CA VAL A 50 6.62 -0.95 -4.00
C VAL A 50 7.00 -0.15 -2.77
N ILE A 51 6.05 0.62 -2.25
CA ILE A 51 6.19 1.40 -1.01
C ILE A 51 5.55 0.63 0.13
N THR A 52 6.25 0.54 1.24
CA THR A 52 5.73 -0.01 2.51
C THR A 52 6.18 0.84 3.69
N GLY A 53 5.71 0.48 4.88
CA GLY A 53 6.25 1.06 6.12
C GLY A 53 7.65 0.56 6.50
N GLY A 54 8.28 -0.30 5.70
CA GLY A 54 9.63 -0.82 5.93
C GLY A 54 9.77 -1.82 7.10
N GLY A 55 8.67 -2.18 7.77
CA GLY A 55 8.65 -3.14 8.89
C GLY A 55 8.58 -4.60 8.45
N PRO A 56 8.35 -5.52 9.40
CA PRO A 56 8.18 -6.95 9.12
C PRO A 56 6.80 -7.29 8.56
N GLY A 57 6.55 -8.56 8.32
CA GLY A 57 5.26 -9.10 7.91
C GLY A 57 4.90 -8.77 6.47
N ILE A 58 3.70 -8.28 6.24
CA ILE A 58 3.20 -7.91 4.90
C ILE A 58 4.13 -6.89 4.22
N MET A 59 4.66 -5.94 4.98
CA MET A 59 5.60 -4.94 4.47
C MET A 59 6.88 -5.58 3.95
N GLU A 60 7.45 -6.50 4.74
CA GLU A 60 8.63 -7.27 4.32
C GLU A 60 8.33 -8.13 3.10
N ALA A 61 7.17 -8.78 3.07
CA ALA A 61 6.76 -9.63 1.96
C ALA A 61 6.70 -8.85 0.63
N GLY A 62 6.03 -7.69 0.63
CA GLY A 62 5.95 -6.83 -0.56
C GLY A 62 7.33 -6.33 -1.02
N ASN A 63 8.16 -5.86 -0.09
CA ASN A 63 9.54 -5.45 -0.37
C ASN A 63 10.38 -6.62 -0.93
N ARG A 64 10.25 -7.81 -0.35
CA ARG A 64 10.93 -9.02 -0.80
C ARG A 64 10.56 -9.38 -2.23
N GLY A 65 9.27 -9.36 -2.56
CA GLY A 65 8.79 -9.61 -3.93
C GLY A 65 9.42 -8.64 -4.96
N ALA A 66 9.49 -7.36 -4.63
CA ALA A 66 10.11 -6.36 -5.49
C ALA A 66 11.61 -6.63 -5.73
N VAL A 67 12.34 -7.00 -4.67
CA VAL A 67 13.77 -7.36 -4.79
C VAL A 67 13.95 -8.63 -5.63
N GLU A 68 13.12 -9.66 -5.44
CA GLU A 68 13.17 -10.91 -6.21
C GLU A 68 12.95 -10.67 -7.70
N ALA A 69 12.00 -9.80 -8.07
CA ALA A 69 11.78 -9.41 -9.46
C ALA A 69 13.03 -8.78 -10.09
N ARG A 70 13.74 -7.95 -9.35
CA ARG A 70 14.96 -7.31 -9.82
C ARG A 70 16.13 -8.29 -9.96
N ILE A 71 16.27 -9.25 -9.04
CA ILE A 71 17.32 -10.27 -9.11
C ILE A 71 17.10 -11.20 -10.33
N GLU A 72 15.83 -11.58 -10.57
CA GLU A 72 15.48 -12.45 -11.70
C GLU A 72 15.61 -11.74 -13.05
N THR A 73 15.23 -10.48 -13.10
CA THR A 73 15.38 -9.65 -14.30
C THR A 73 16.84 -9.22 -14.42
N ALA A 74 17.71 -10.13 -14.83
CA ALA A 74 19.12 -9.85 -15.11
C ALA A 74 19.28 -8.96 -16.36
N ASP A 75 18.48 -7.89 -16.46
CA ASP A 75 18.48 -6.92 -17.54
C ASP A 75 19.53 -5.85 -17.27
N PRO A 76 20.50 -5.61 -18.19
CA PRO A 76 21.42 -4.49 -18.09
C PRO A 76 20.73 -3.11 -18.01
N ASN A 77 19.46 -3.01 -18.37
CA ASN A 77 18.62 -1.81 -18.16
C ASN A 77 17.89 -1.85 -16.82
N LYS A 78 18.61 -1.72 -15.71
CA LYS A 78 18.07 -1.62 -14.35
C LYS A 78 16.94 -0.60 -14.15
N ASP A 79 16.77 0.33 -15.08
CA ASP A 79 15.78 1.41 -15.03
C ASP A 79 14.33 0.97 -15.30
N LYS A 80 14.10 -0.31 -15.66
CA LYS A 80 12.78 -0.83 -15.97
C LYS A 80 12.10 -1.58 -14.83
N VAL A 81 12.84 -1.99 -13.81
CA VAL A 81 12.28 -2.72 -12.65
C VAL A 81 12.05 -1.74 -11.50
N GLY A 82 10.90 -1.84 -10.86
CA GLY A 82 10.54 -0.96 -9.74
C GLY A 82 11.42 -1.14 -8.50
N ASP A 83 11.55 -0.09 -7.73
CA ASP A 83 12.32 -0.07 -6.47
C ASP A 83 11.50 -0.65 -5.30
N SER A 84 12.21 -1.14 -4.28
CA SER A 84 11.67 -1.52 -2.98
C SER A 84 11.89 -0.40 -1.96
N ILE A 85 10.81 0.20 -1.44
CA ILE A 85 10.89 1.44 -0.67
C ILE A 85 10.27 1.27 0.71
N GLY A 86 10.95 1.81 1.72
CA GLY A 86 10.50 1.81 3.10
C GLY A 86 10.31 3.23 3.65
N LEU A 87 9.06 3.59 4.01
CA LEU A 87 8.74 4.82 4.72
C LEU A 87 8.54 4.50 6.21
N ASN A 88 9.62 4.49 6.97
CA ASN A 88 9.62 4.02 8.35
C ASN A 88 9.16 5.10 9.35
N ILE A 89 8.69 4.65 10.51
CA ILE A 89 8.41 5.51 11.67
C ILE A 89 9.39 5.18 12.79
N LYS A 90 9.96 6.20 13.40
CA LYS A 90 10.80 6.03 14.60
C LYS A 90 9.91 5.77 15.79
N LEU A 91 9.88 4.53 16.27
CA LEU A 91 9.16 4.13 17.47
C LEU A 91 10.11 4.10 18.68
N PRO A 92 9.58 4.24 19.92
CA PRO A 92 10.36 4.13 21.15
C PRO A 92 11.05 2.76 21.32
N PHE A 93 10.50 1.73 20.69
CA PHE A 93 11.07 0.38 20.65
C PHE A 93 11.66 0.16 19.25
N GLU A 94 12.89 -0.36 19.17
CA GLU A 94 13.61 -0.58 17.92
C GLU A 94 12.76 -1.38 16.91
N GLN A 95 12.28 -0.70 15.89
CA GLN A 95 11.74 -1.35 14.69
C GLN A 95 12.82 -1.29 13.61
N ARG A 96 13.46 -2.43 13.36
CA ARG A 96 14.45 -2.52 12.28
C ARG A 96 13.75 -2.50 10.93
N ILE A 97 14.31 -1.72 10.01
CA ILE A 97 13.91 -1.76 8.60
C ILE A 97 14.21 -3.17 8.07
N ASN A 98 13.27 -3.77 7.36
CA ASN A 98 13.47 -5.09 6.79
C ASN A 98 14.57 -5.06 5.71
N ARG A 99 15.28 -6.18 5.56
CA ARG A 99 16.47 -6.30 4.71
C ARG A 99 16.21 -6.19 3.20
N PHE A 100 14.95 -6.17 2.79
CA PHE A 100 14.56 -6.09 1.38
C PHE A 100 14.23 -4.66 0.94
N VAL A 101 14.41 -3.67 1.78
CA VAL A 101 14.25 -2.26 1.43
C VAL A 101 15.52 -1.73 0.78
N ASP A 102 15.40 -1.18 -0.42
CA ASP A 102 16.51 -0.55 -1.16
C ASP A 102 16.73 0.91 -0.76
N LYS A 103 15.63 1.64 -0.65
CA LYS A 103 15.61 3.05 -0.32
C LYS A 103 14.70 3.27 0.88
N ALA A 104 15.17 3.96 1.90
CA ALA A 104 14.38 4.20 3.10
C ALA A 104 14.51 5.63 3.60
N ILE A 105 13.42 6.15 4.14
CA ILE A 105 13.40 7.36 4.97
C ILE A 105 12.63 7.09 6.25
N SER A 106 13.05 7.71 7.36
CA SER A 106 12.44 7.51 8.68
C SER A 106 11.88 8.82 9.22
N PHE A 107 10.63 8.80 9.63
CA PHE A 107 9.90 9.93 10.19
C PHE A 107 9.73 9.82 11.70
N HIS A 108 9.73 10.95 12.41
CA HIS A 108 9.35 11.02 13.82
C HIS A 108 7.84 11.20 13.98
N TYR A 109 7.21 11.95 13.07
CA TYR A 109 5.80 12.30 13.18
C TYR A 109 4.93 11.40 12.30
N PHE A 110 3.95 10.74 12.93
CA PHE A 110 2.99 9.87 12.23
C PHE A 110 2.27 10.59 11.08
N PHE A 111 1.81 11.81 11.30
CA PHE A 111 1.06 12.57 10.30
C PHE A 111 1.89 12.88 9.04
N VAL A 112 3.19 13.15 9.19
CA VAL A 112 4.07 13.36 8.03
C VAL A 112 4.20 12.08 7.22
N ARG A 113 4.47 10.96 7.90
CA ARG A 113 4.58 9.65 7.26
C ARG A 113 3.29 9.25 6.55
N LYS A 114 2.12 9.45 7.19
CA LYS A 114 0.80 9.18 6.60
C LYS A 114 0.62 9.93 5.29
N VAL A 115 0.93 11.22 5.27
CA VAL A 115 0.88 12.02 4.03
C VAL A 115 1.79 11.43 2.96
N MET A 116 3.03 11.06 3.28
CA MET A 116 3.95 10.49 2.30
C MET A 116 3.50 9.12 1.77
N LEU A 117 2.92 8.26 2.62
CA LEU A 117 2.35 6.97 2.21
C LEU A 117 1.15 7.12 1.28
N SER A 118 0.39 8.21 1.45
CA SER A 118 -0.86 8.46 0.71
C SER A 118 -0.66 9.27 -0.57
N TYR A 119 0.39 10.09 -0.63
CA TYR A 119 0.49 11.16 -1.62
C TYR A 119 0.91 10.66 -3.01
N TYR A 120 1.88 9.74 -3.08
CA TYR A 120 2.55 9.39 -4.36
C TYR A 120 2.05 8.11 -5.03
N ALA A 121 1.12 7.36 -4.42
CA ALA A 121 0.76 6.05 -4.95
C ALA A 121 -0.24 6.10 -6.11
N GLN A 122 -0.02 5.20 -7.08
CA GLN A 122 -0.94 4.89 -8.17
C GLN A 122 -2.08 3.96 -7.71
N ALA A 123 -1.84 3.21 -6.66
CA ALA A 123 -2.82 2.35 -6.00
C ALA A 123 -2.40 2.07 -4.55
N TYR A 124 -3.38 1.72 -3.74
CA TYR A 124 -3.20 1.33 -2.34
C TYR A 124 -3.73 -0.09 -2.14
N VAL A 125 -2.89 -0.96 -1.59
CA VAL A 125 -3.22 -2.37 -1.38
C VAL A 125 -3.19 -2.69 0.10
N TYR A 126 -4.28 -3.26 0.59
CA TYR A 126 -4.48 -3.60 1.99
C TYR A 126 -4.69 -5.09 2.17
N PHE A 127 -3.73 -5.72 2.80
CA PHE A 127 -3.83 -7.10 3.28
C PHE A 127 -4.41 -7.12 4.70
N PRO A 128 -4.87 -8.29 5.21
CA PRO A 128 -5.32 -8.42 6.58
C PRO A 128 -4.32 -7.83 7.58
N GLY A 129 -4.81 -7.01 8.54
CA GLY A 129 -3.93 -6.31 9.47
C GLY A 129 -4.64 -5.80 10.71
N GLY A 130 -3.94 -5.06 11.56
CA GLY A 130 -4.46 -4.49 12.79
C GLY A 130 -4.97 -3.05 12.63
N PHE A 131 -5.05 -2.34 13.77
CA PHE A 131 -5.54 -0.96 13.82
C PHE A 131 -4.80 0.00 12.90
N GLY A 132 -3.47 -0.15 12.75
CA GLY A 132 -2.70 0.71 11.83
C GLY A 132 -3.11 0.51 10.37
N THR A 133 -3.44 -0.73 9.97
CA THR A 133 -3.95 -1.01 8.63
C THR A 133 -5.36 -0.43 8.43
N LEU A 134 -6.24 -0.57 9.42
CA LEU A 134 -7.60 -0.03 9.38
C LEU A 134 -7.60 1.50 9.37
N ASP A 135 -6.73 2.14 10.14
CA ASP A 135 -6.55 3.59 10.18
C ASP A 135 -6.23 4.14 8.77
N GLU A 136 -5.27 3.53 8.07
CA GLU A 136 -4.90 3.95 6.72
C GLU A 136 -6.00 3.66 5.67
N VAL A 137 -6.74 2.54 5.80
CA VAL A 137 -7.88 2.23 4.93
C VAL A 137 -8.93 3.33 5.02
N PHE A 138 -9.36 3.67 6.23
CA PHE A 138 -10.44 4.65 6.42
C PHE A 138 -9.99 6.07 6.08
N GLU A 139 -8.74 6.42 6.34
CA GLU A 139 -8.20 7.70 5.89
C GLU A 139 -8.30 7.86 4.38
N LEU A 140 -7.80 6.87 3.62
CA LEU A 140 -7.80 6.95 2.15
C LEU A 140 -9.20 6.89 1.56
N ILE A 141 -10.09 6.05 2.11
CA ILE A 141 -11.51 6.05 1.71
C ILE A 141 -12.12 7.45 1.93
N THR A 142 -11.86 8.07 3.08
CA THR A 142 -12.36 9.41 3.40
C THR A 142 -11.79 10.48 2.46
N LEU A 143 -10.50 10.42 2.14
CA LEU A 143 -9.87 11.37 1.23
C LEU A 143 -10.44 11.28 -0.20
N VAL A 144 -10.72 10.07 -0.69
CA VAL A 144 -11.39 9.85 -1.99
C VAL A 144 -12.84 10.32 -1.93
N GLN A 145 -13.60 9.94 -0.89
CA GLN A 145 -14.99 10.35 -0.68
C GLN A 145 -15.13 11.87 -0.68
N CYS A 146 -14.26 12.56 0.06
CA CYS A 146 -14.25 14.03 0.14
C CYS A 146 -13.58 14.71 -1.06
N LYS A 147 -13.18 13.96 -2.09
CA LYS A 147 -12.50 14.47 -3.30
C LYS A 147 -11.24 15.29 -2.99
N LYS A 148 -10.52 14.93 -1.91
CA LYS A 148 -9.23 15.53 -1.54
C LYS A 148 -8.07 14.91 -2.30
N ILE A 149 -8.24 13.67 -2.74
CA ILE A 149 -7.36 12.99 -3.69
C ILE A 149 -8.20 12.43 -4.85
N PRO A 150 -7.60 12.26 -6.03
CA PRO A 150 -8.29 11.60 -7.15
C PRO A 150 -8.77 10.20 -6.78
N ALA A 151 -9.76 9.68 -7.52
CA ALA A 151 -10.24 8.29 -7.39
C ALA A 151 -9.12 7.31 -7.77
N THR A 152 -8.26 7.02 -6.81
CA THR A 152 -7.13 6.09 -6.92
C THR A 152 -7.57 4.71 -6.44
N PRO A 153 -7.18 3.60 -7.10
CA PRO A 153 -7.57 2.26 -6.69
C PRO A 153 -7.20 1.96 -5.24
N ILE A 154 -8.21 1.61 -4.44
CA ILE A 154 -8.10 1.09 -3.08
C ILE A 154 -8.48 -0.38 -3.14
N ILE A 155 -7.53 -1.29 -2.92
CA ILE A 155 -7.68 -2.74 -3.11
C ILE A 155 -7.54 -3.44 -1.77
N LEU A 156 -8.58 -4.16 -1.37
CA LEU A 156 -8.64 -4.96 -0.15
C LEU A 156 -8.43 -6.43 -0.54
N VAL A 157 -7.31 -7.00 -0.16
CA VAL A 157 -6.98 -8.40 -0.45
C VAL A 157 -7.42 -9.28 0.71
N GLY A 158 -8.15 -10.38 0.42
CA GLY A 158 -8.63 -11.31 1.43
C GLY A 158 -10.08 -11.07 1.85
N GLU A 159 -11.01 -11.45 0.99
CA GLU A 159 -12.45 -11.25 1.19
C GLU A 159 -12.95 -11.78 2.54
N THR A 160 -12.48 -12.94 2.97
CA THR A 160 -12.88 -13.54 4.25
C THR A 160 -12.56 -12.66 5.46
N TYR A 161 -11.46 -11.93 5.41
CA TYR A 161 -11.09 -10.97 6.45
C TYR A 161 -11.90 -9.68 6.37
N TRP A 162 -12.08 -9.12 5.17
CA TRP A 162 -12.72 -7.81 4.99
C TRP A 162 -14.25 -7.89 5.03
N ARG A 163 -14.86 -8.98 4.59
CA ARG A 163 -16.33 -9.14 4.47
C ARG A 163 -17.11 -8.80 5.74
N PRO A 164 -16.73 -9.25 6.95
CA PRO A 164 -17.47 -8.89 8.18
C PRO A 164 -17.54 -7.39 8.42
N LEU A 165 -16.42 -6.68 8.22
CA LEU A 165 -16.35 -5.24 8.38
C LEU A 165 -17.19 -4.51 7.31
N LEU A 166 -17.08 -4.93 6.07
CA LEU A 166 -17.81 -4.32 4.95
C LEU A 166 -19.32 -4.57 5.06
N ASN A 167 -19.73 -5.73 5.55
CA ASN A 167 -21.14 -6.03 5.85
C ASN A 167 -21.67 -5.12 6.97
N TRP A 168 -20.88 -4.91 8.03
CA TRP A 168 -21.25 -3.98 9.09
C TRP A 168 -21.39 -2.55 8.57
N ILE A 169 -20.43 -2.06 7.76
CA ILE A 169 -20.49 -0.74 7.14
C ILE A 169 -21.75 -0.63 6.27
N LYS A 170 -22.04 -1.63 5.46
CA LYS A 170 -23.24 -1.65 4.62
C LYS A 170 -24.50 -1.56 5.45
N GLN A 171 -24.66 -2.41 6.46
CA GLN A 171 -25.86 -2.51 7.26
C GLN A 171 -26.03 -1.30 8.19
N GLU A 172 -24.99 -0.99 8.98
CA GLU A 172 -25.13 0.03 10.03
C GLU A 172 -24.86 1.44 9.52
N VAL A 173 -23.79 1.64 8.74
CA VAL A 173 -23.40 2.99 8.33
C VAL A 173 -24.23 3.47 7.13
N TYR A 174 -24.41 2.62 6.12
CA TYR A 174 -25.15 2.98 4.91
C TYR A 174 -26.67 2.83 5.09
N GLU A 175 -27.17 1.60 5.37
CA GLU A 175 -28.62 1.33 5.36
C GLU A 175 -29.33 1.93 6.58
N ASN A 176 -28.82 1.69 7.81
CA ASN A 176 -29.48 2.10 9.05
C ASN A 176 -29.25 3.58 9.36
N LYS A 177 -28.02 4.07 9.31
CA LYS A 177 -27.68 5.45 9.70
C LYS A 177 -27.69 6.44 8.53
N ARG A 178 -27.59 5.95 7.30
CA ARG A 178 -27.48 6.79 6.09
C ARG A 178 -26.39 7.84 6.20
N ALA A 179 -25.24 7.44 6.78
CA ALA A 179 -24.11 8.32 7.04
C ALA A 179 -23.13 8.39 5.86
N ILE A 180 -23.33 7.52 4.86
CA ILE A 180 -22.59 7.50 3.59
C ILE A 180 -23.57 7.20 2.45
N ASP A 181 -23.15 7.51 1.21
CA ASP A 181 -23.92 7.29 -0.01
C ASP A 181 -23.60 5.93 -0.66
N SER A 182 -24.45 5.48 -1.59
CA SER A 182 -24.25 4.23 -2.33
C SER A 182 -22.95 4.22 -3.16
N GLU A 183 -22.55 5.40 -3.65
CA GLU A 183 -21.32 5.60 -4.41
C GLU A 183 -20.07 5.38 -3.56
N ASP A 184 -20.13 5.69 -2.27
CA ASP A 184 -19.02 5.53 -1.33
C ASP A 184 -18.65 4.04 -1.16
N MET A 185 -19.64 3.14 -1.30
CA MET A 185 -19.41 1.70 -1.26
C MET A 185 -18.64 1.17 -2.48
N GLN A 186 -18.40 2.00 -3.48
CA GLN A 186 -17.66 1.65 -4.71
C GLN A 186 -16.22 2.18 -4.71
N ILE A 187 -15.82 2.91 -3.67
CA ILE A 187 -14.47 3.52 -3.55
C ILE A 187 -13.39 2.43 -3.52
N TYR A 188 -13.69 1.25 -2.98
CA TYR A 188 -12.74 0.15 -2.84
C TYR A 188 -13.13 -1.07 -3.68
N ARG A 189 -12.16 -1.94 -3.93
CA ARG A 189 -12.33 -3.24 -4.58
C ARG A 189 -11.83 -4.34 -3.66
N VAL A 190 -12.56 -5.46 -3.60
CA VAL A 190 -12.15 -6.64 -2.82
C VAL A 190 -11.72 -7.73 -3.77
N VAL A 191 -10.57 -8.32 -3.51
CA VAL A 191 -9.99 -9.42 -4.30
C VAL A 191 -9.40 -10.48 -3.38
N ASN A 192 -9.08 -11.67 -3.94
CA ASN A 192 -8.53 -12.77 -3.15
C ASN A 192 -7.09 -13.15 -3.56
N SER A 193 -6.57 -12.57 -4.63
CA SER A 193 -5.26 -12.94 -5.15
C SER A 193 -4.40 -11.74 -5.54
N ALA A 194 -3.09 -11.94 -5.56
CA ALA A 194 -2.11 -10.99 -6.08
C ALA A 194 -2.36 -10.69 -7.57
N GLU A 195 -2.74 -11.69 -8.34
CA GLU A 195 -3.02 -11.57 -9.75
C GLU A 195 -4.21 -10.65 -10.02
N ASP A 196 -5.30 -10.80 -9.28
CA ASP A 196 -6.48 -9.94 -9.41
C ASP A 196 -6.17 -8.49 -9.03
N ALA A 197 -5.44 -8.30 -7.93
CA ALA A 197 -4.97 -6.97 -7.52
C ALA A 197 -4.08 -6.33 -8.59
N TYR A 198 -3.13 -7.08 -9.13
CA TYR A 198 -2.24 -6.63 -10.20
C TYR A 198 -3.02 -6.21 -11.46
N GLN A 199 -4.03 -6.99 -11.88
CA GLN A 199 -4.84 -6.64 -13.05
C GLN A 199 -5.60 -5.32 -12.86
N ILE A 200 -6.16 -5.08 -11.67
CA ILE A 200 -6.83 -3.81 -11.37
C ILE A 200 -5.82 -2.65 -11.48
N ILE A 201 -4.64 -2.78 -10.89
CA ILE A 201 -3.61 -1.73 -10.90
C ILE A 201 -3.15 -1.43 -12.32
N LYS A 202 -2.83 -2.47 -13.09
CA LYS A 202 -2.32 -2.36 -14.45
C LYS A 202 -3.29 -1.67 -15.41
N HIS A 203 -4.59 -1.88 -15.24
CA HIS A 203 -5.63 -1.31 -16.11
C HIS A 203 -6.20 0.01 -15.57
N SER A 204 -5.73 0.48 -14.41
CA SER A 204 -6.14 1.77 -13.88
C SER A 204 -5.42 2.93 -14.57
N PRO A 205 -6.11 4.07 -14.76
CA PRO A 205 -5.47 5.25 -15.34
C PRO A 205 -4.31 5.72 -14.45
N GLU A 206 -3.21 6.08 -15.09
CA GLU A 206 -2.04 6.59 -14.39
C GLU A 206 -2.35 7.93 -13.73
N ARG A 207 -2.11 8.03 -12.43
CA ARG A 207 -2.28 9.26 -11.67
C ARG A 207 -1.18 10.24 -12.06
N ARG A 208 -1.54 11.40 -12.59
CA ARG A 208 -0.62 12.44 -13.07
C ARG A 208 -0.56 13.66 -12.17
N GLU A 209 -1.55 13.83 -11.31
CA GLU A 209 -1.66 14.95 -10.36
C GLU A 209 -1.71 14.42 -8.94
N PHE A 210 -1.04 15.13 -8.04
CA PHE A 210 -0.91 14.81 -6.62
C PHE A 210 -1.45 15.93 -5.76
#